data_43fd0dbaefe32e065a9a48ee4f886e9d
#
_entry.id   43fd0dbaefe32e065a9a48ee4f886e9d
#
_cell.length_a   1.000
_cell.length_b   1.000
_cell.length_c   1.000
_cell.angle_alpha   90.00
_cell.angle_beta   90.00
_cell.angle_gamma   90.00
#
_symmetry.space_group_name_H-M   'P 1'
#
loop_
_entity.id
_entity.type
_entity.pdbx_description
1 polymer ?
#
loop_
_entity_poly.entity_id
_entity_poly.type
_entity_poly.pdbx_seq_one_letter_code
_entity_poly.pdbx_strand_id
1 'polypeptide(L)'
;MRPLKFPRAALLVLLVFTFVLAGCRSVQQALPDHPRLVAGVVVQDVSFHSTALNREMTYRVYLPEKIAAGKKLPVVYLLHGGNGSFRDWSNKSDTGQYAAVNKSGGLILVMPEGEFSYYMNAAGKPEDKYEDYLTNDLIADVEARFPAAGNRENRAIIGISMGGFAAIKLALSRPELFSFVGAISPAIDVCERRFNLRRTGEWWRLRTIFGSVGSESRTKADPFVLAKSASPAATPYLYLTAGEEEALLAPNKRFAAQLKQRGFAYEFHTRPGGHDWGEWDAQIPGCFESLLKHFNQQQ
;
A
#
# COMPACT_ATOMS: atom_id res chain seq x y z
N MET A 1 -0.22 81.90 -35.20
CA MET A 1 -0.94 80.99 -34.31
C MET A 1 -0.86 79.61 -34.90
N ARG A 2 -0.08 78.73 -34.29
CA ARG A 2 0.04 77.30 -34.73
C ARG A 2 -0.91 76.48 -33.89
N PRO A 3 -1.72 75.51 -34.42
CA PRO A 3 -2.52 74.60 -33.60
C PRO A 3 -1.68 73.47 -33.10
N LEU A 4 -1.85 73.14 -31.78
CA LEU A 4 -1.32 72.03 -31.12
C LEU A 4 -1.85 70.71 -31.66
N LYS A 5 -0.94 69.83 -32.03
CA LYS A 5 -1.26 68.38 -32.35
C LYS A 5 -1.28 67.57 -31.08
N PHE A 6 -2.45 67.01 -30.72
CA PHE A 6 -2.57 66.00 -29.69
C PHE A 6 -2.11 64.61 -30.23
N PRO A 7 -1.31 63.85 -29.48
CA PRO A 7 -0.96 62.51 -29.88
C PRO A 7 -2.17 61.58 -29.70
N ARG A 8 -2.38 60.72 -30.68
CA ARG A 8 -3.38 59.65 -30.63
C ARG A 8 -3.02 58.66 -29.55
N ALA A 9 -3.83 58.61 -28.48
CA ALA A 9 -3.78 57.57 -27.48
C ALA A 9 -4.13 56.22 -28.14
N ALA A 10 -3.19 55.29 -28.10
CA ALA A 10 -3.43 53.92 -28.51
C ALA A 10 -4.39 53.26 -27.51
N LEU A 11 -5.57 52.93 -27.98
CA LEU A 11 -6.55 52.14 -27.23
C LEU A 11 -6.07 50.71 -27.17
N LEU A 12 -5.45 50.33 -26.04
CA LEU A 12 -5.06 48.93 -25.76
C LEU A 12 -6.37 48.18 -25.45
N VAL A 13 -6.88 47.44 -26.42
CA VAL A 13 -7.98 46.50 -26.19
C VAL A 13 -7.40 45.30 -25.44
N LEU A 14 -7.63 45.26 -24.13
CA LEU A 14 -7.35 44.11 -23.29
C LEU A 14 -8.41 43.05 -23.61
N LEU A 15 -8.10 42.11 -24.50
CA LEU A 15 -8.88 40.91 -24.72
C LEU A 15 -8.65 40.00 -23.49
N VAL A 16 -9.58 40.09 -22.54
CA VAL A 16 -9.68 39.11 -21.44
C VAL A 16 -10.22 37.82 -22.05
N PHE A 17 -9.32 36.90 -22.41
CA PHE A 17 -9.67 35.51 -22.67
C PHE A 17 -10.10 34.87 -21.35
N THR A 18 -11.38 34.87 -21.06
CA THR A 18 -11.98 34.00 -20.08
C THR A 18 -11.86 32.56 -20.59
N PHE A 19 -10.77 31.89 -20.27
CA PHE A 19 -10.72 30.45 -20.35
C PHE A 19 -11.71 29.89 -19.32
N VAL A 20 -12.90 29.55 -19.79
CA VAL A 20 -13.77 28.61 -19.09
C VAL A 20 -13.01 27.28 -19.10
N LEU A 21 -12.26 27.03 -18.05
CA LEU A 21 -11.75 25.71 -17.72
C LEU A 21 -12.98 24.85 -17.39
N ALA A 22 -13.68 24.38 -18.43
CA ALA A 22 -14.47 23.19 -18.31
C ALA A 22 -13.49 22.10 -17.84
N GLY A 23 -13.53 21.80 -16.56
CA GLY A 23 -12.79 20.69 -15.98
C GLY A 23 -13.26 19.41 -16.66
N CYS A 24 -12.67 19.06 -17.79
CA CYS A 24 -12.62 17.69 -18.24
C CYS A 24 -11.88 16.93 -17.14
N ARG A 25 -12.62 16.44 -16.13
CA ARG A 25 -12.21 15.24 -15.44
C ARG A 25 -12.06 14.22 -16.55
N SER A 26 -10.82 13.98 -16.97
CA SER A 26 -10.48 12.79 -17.73
C SER A 26 -11.02 11.64 -16.89
N VAL A 27 -12.13 11.05 -17.31
CA VAL A 27 -12.55 9.74 -16.82
C VAL A 27 -11.39 8.86 -17.22
N GLN A 28 -10.50 8.63 -16.29
CA GLN A 28 -9.41 7.70 -16.47
C GLN A 28 -10.11 6.37 -16.72
N GLN A 29 -10.12 5.97 -17.99
CA GLN A 29 -10.81 4.76 -18.42
C GLN A 29 -10.22 3.63 -17.58
N ALA A 30 -11.01 3.10 -16.66
CA ALA A 30 -10.56 2.03 -15.79
C ALA A 30 -10.03 0.91 -16.69
N LEU A 31 -8.80 0.48 -16.45
CA LEU A 31 -8.22 -0.65 -17.18
C LEU A 31 -9.20 -1.83 -17.06
N PRO A 32 -9.37 -2.63 -18.14
CA PRO A 32 -10.23 -3.78 -18.11
C PRO A 32 -9.93 -4.65 -16.89
N ASP A 33 -10.97 -5.04 -16.18
CA ASP A 33 -10.85 -5.89 -15.00
C ASP A 33 -10.86 -7.36 -15.42
N HIS A 34 -9.74 -8.04 -15.26
CA HIS A 34 -9.54 -9.44 -15.65
C HIS A 34 -8.89 -10.21 -14.51
N PRO A 35 -9.59 -10.45 -13.38
CA PRO A 35 -9.03 -11.22 -12.28
C PRO A 35 -8.67 -12.63 -12.75
N ARG A 36 -7.49 -13.10 -12.37
CA ARG A 36 -7.07 -14.48 -12.61
C ARG A 36 -7.89 -15.39 -11.72
N LEU A 37 -8.83 -16.12 -12.33
CA LEU A 37 -9.73 -17.01 -11.64
C LEU A 37 -9.03 -18.34 -11.32
N VAL A 38 -9.30 -18.86 -10.13
CA VAL A 38 -8.74 -20.12 -9.63
C VAL A 38 -9.88 -21.07 -9.26
N ALA A 39 -9.79 -22.32 -9.70
CA ALA A 39 -10.80 -23.34 -9.38
C ALA A 39 -10.92 -23.53 -7.86
N GLY A 40 -12.16 -23.56 -7.34
CA GLY A 40 -12.44 -23.70 -5.91
C GLY A 40 -12.21 -22.41 -5.10
N VAL A 41 -12.02 -21.25 -5.77
CA VAL A 41 -11.89 -19.94 -5.13
C VAL A 41 -12.97 -18.99 -5.64
N VAL A 42 -13.65 -18.34 -4.74
CA VAL A 42 -14.63 -17.28 -5.02
C VAL A 42 -13.90 -15.93 -5.03
N VAL A 43 -14.24 -15.10 -6.01
CA VAL A 43 -13.79 -13.71 -6.13
C VAL A 43 -14.98 -12.79 -6.00
N GLN A 44 -14.90 -11.79 -5.14
CA GLN A 44 -15.95 -10.78 -5.02
C GLN A 44 -15.38 -9.41 -4.67
N ASP A 45 -16.00 -8.36 -5.21
CA ASP A 45 -15.77 -6.97 -4.83
C ASP A 45 -16.80 -6.58 -3.77
N VAL A 46 -16.33 -5.93 -2.71
CA VAL A 46 -17.15 -5.47 -1.59
C VAL A 46 -16.97 -3.97 -1.48
N SER A 47 -18.09 -3.24 -1.46
CA SER A 47 -18.12 -1.81 -1.10
C SER A 47 -18.68 -1.66 0.31
N PHE A 48 -18.10 -0.76 1.08
CA PHE A 48 -18.54 -0.44 2.43
C PHE A 48 -18.21 1.01 2.77
N HIS A 49 -18.96 1.61 3.68
CA HIS A 49 -18.71 2.95 4.15
C HIS A 49 -17.55 2.96 5.17
N SER A 50 -16.45 3.64 4.84
CA SER A 50 -15.37 3.90 5.79
C SER A 50 -15.69 5.12 6.64
N THR A 51 -15.75 4.94 7.95
CA THR A 51 -15.93 6.03 8.90
C THR A 51 -14.70 6.96 8.93
N ALA A 52 -13.52 6.39 8.84
CA ALA A 52 -12.26 7.14 8.86
C ALA A 52 -12.11 8.08 7.66
N LEU A 53 -12.54 7.63 6.47
CA LEU A 53 -12.47 8.39 5.21
C LEU A 53 -13.79 9.11 4.88
N ASN A 54 -14.87 8.84 5.61
CA ASN A 54 -16.23 9.35 5.40
C ASN A 54 -16.71 9.18 3.95
N ARG A 55 -16.46 8.01 3.36
CA ARG A 55 -16.87 7.67 1.98
C ARG A 55 -16.92 6.17 1.75
N GLU A 56 -17.56 5.78 0.64
CA GLU A 56 -17.54 4.40 0.17
C GLU A 56 -16.13 4.01 -0.29
N MET A 57 -15.67 2.87 0.23
CA MET A 57 -14.41 2.24 -0.14
C MET A 57 -14.67 0.84 -0.66
N THR A 58 -13.79 0.37 -1.55
CA THR A 58 -13.92 -0.95 -2.17
C THR A 58 -12.70 -1.79 -1.87
N TYR A 59 -12.92 -3.08 -1.64
CA TYR A 59 -11.88 -4.09 -1.61
C TYR A 59 -12.32 -5.35 -2.37
N ARG A 60 -11.36 -6.10 -2.89
CA ARG A 60 -11.58 -7.42 -3.50
C ARG A 60 -11.21 -8.50 -2.51
N VAL A 61 -11.98 -9.59 -2.50
CA VAL A 61 -11.73 -10.77 -1.66
C VAL A 61 -11.57 -12.01 -2.53
N TYR A 62 -10.59 -12.83 -2.23
CA TYR A 62 -10.48 -14.22 -2.62
C TYR A 62 -10.66 -15.10 -1.39
N LEU A 63 -11.52 -16.09 -1.49
CA LEU A 63 -11.78 -17.05 -0.40
C LEU A 63 -12.13 -18.45 -0.98
N PRO A 64 -11.89 -19.53 -0.23
CA PRO A 64 -12.30 -20.85 -0.66
C PRO A 64 -13.80 -20.93 -0.93
N GLU A 65 -14.20 -21.59 -2.02
CA GLU A 65 -15.62 -21.82 -2.33
C GLU A 65 -16.34 -22.63 -1.24
N LYS A 66 -15.61 -23.55 -0.60
CA LYS A 66 -16.14 -24.40 0.46
C LYS A 66 -15.36 -24.20 1.74
N ILE A 67 -16.05 -23.73 2.76
CA ILE A 67 -15.51 -23.55 4.10
C ILE A 67 -16.34 -24.40 5.06
N ALA A 68 -15.71 -25.25 5.86
CA ALA A 68 -16.41 -26.09 6.83
C ALA A 68 -17.20 -25.24 7.84
N ALA A 69 -18.38 -25.69 8.21
CA ALA A 69 -19.26 -24.98 9.13
C ALA A 69 -18.52 -24.65 10.46
N GLY A 70 -18.61 -23.40 10.90
CA GLY A 70 -17.96 -22.91 12.10
C GLY A 70 -16.46 -22.67 12.00
N LYS A 71 -15.82 -23.03 10.87
CA LYS A 71 -14.39 -22.79 10.67
C LYS A 71 -14.11 -21.31 10.42
N LYS A 72 -13.09 -20.80 11.10
CA LYS A 72 -12.51 -19.47 10.84
C LYS A 72 -11.19 -19.63 10.10
N LEU A 73 -10.92 -18.72 9.15
CA LEU A 73 -9.73 -18.76 8.31
C LEU A 73 -8.79 -17.60 8.61
N PRO A 74 -7.47 -17.80 8.45
CA PRO A 74 -6.52 -16.69 8.47
C PRO A 74 -6.79 -15.69 7.35
N VAL A 75 -6.47 -14.41 7.60
CA VAL A 75 -6.66 -13.31 6.66
C VAL A 75 -5.32 -12.72 6.26
N VAL A 76 -5.15 -12.48 4.96
CA VAL A 76 -3.98 -11.79 4.39
C VAL A 76 -4.45 -10.54 3.67
N TYR A 77 -4.02 -9.39 4.15
CA TYR A 77 -4.27 -8.10 3.50
C TYR A 77 -3.18 -7.82 2.48
N LEU A 78 -3.55 -7.61 1.21
CA LEU A 78 -2.63 -7.45 0.07
C LEU A 78 -2.67 -6.00 -0.43
N LEU A 79 -1.67 -5.22 -0.08
CA LEU A 79 -1.59 -3.79 -0.38
C LEU A 79 -0.94 -3.54 -1.73
N HIS A 80 -1.61 -2.80 -2.62
CA HIS A 80 -1.09 -2.44 -3.93
C HIS A 80 0.02 -1.37 -3.86
N GLY A 81 0.77 -1.22 -4.94
CA GLY A 81 1.79 -0.19 -5.10
C GLY A 81 1.22 1.18 -5.48
N GLY A 82 2.09 2.18 -5.57
CA GLY A 82 1.71 3.53 -6.01
C GLY A 82 1.09 3.51 -7.43
N ASN A 83 0.04 4.30 -7.65
CA ASN A 83 -0.76 4.34 -8.88
C ASN A 83 -1.43 3.01 -9.27
N GLY A 84 -1.48 2.04 -8.35
CA GLY A 84 -2.24 0.80 -8.48
C GLY A 84 -3.66 0.95 -7.93
N SER A 85 -4.35 -0.19 -7.78
CA SER A 85 -5.70 -0.27 -7.25
C SER A 85 -5.93 -1.62 -6.55
N PHE A 86 -7.07 -1.77 -5.90
CA PHE A 86 -7.52 -3.03 -5.29
C PHE A 86 -7.59 -4.23 -6.28
N ARG A 87 -7.52 -3.98 -7.59
CA ARG A 87 -7.56 -5.01 -8.64
C ARG A 87 -6.18 -5.56 -9.02
N ASP A 88 -5.12 -4.87 -8.65
CA ASP A 88 -3.79 -5.14 -9.20
C ASP A 88 -3.29 -6.55 -8.90
N TRP A 89 -3.40 -6.98 -7.65
CA TRP A 89 -2.98 -8.32 -7.24
C TRP A 89 -3.71 -9.42 -8.00
N SER A 90 -5.03 -9.27 -8.17
CA SER A 90 -5.85 -10.26 -8.86
C SER A 90 -5.65 -10.29 -10.38
N ASN A 91 -5.34 -9.15 -10.99
CA ASN A 91 -5.18 -9.04 -12.44
C ASN A 91 -3.77 -9.38 -12.91
N LYS A 92 -2.77 -9.18 -12.05
CA LYS A 92 -1.35 -9.18 -12.44
C LYS A 92 -0.55 -10.32 -11.81
N SER A 93 -1.15 -11.10 -10.89
CA SER A 93 -0.49 -12.22 -10.21
C SER A 93 -1.40 -13.43 -10.05
N ASP A 94 -0.80 -14.59 -9.80
CA ASP A 94 -1.52 -15.82 -9.51
C ASP A 94 -1.82 -16.00 -8.01
N THR A 95 -1.87 -14.88 -7.29
CA THR A 95 -2.08 -14.86 -5.82
C THR A 95 -3.34 -15.59 -5.38
N GLY A 96 -4.40 -15.61 -6.22
CA GLY A 96 -5.65 -16.31 -5.92
C GLY A 96 -5.49 -17.79 -5.57
N GLN A 97 -4.45 -18.47 -6.09
CA GLN A 97 -4.18 -19.87 -5.77
C GLN A 97 -3.97 -20.11 -4.27
N TYR A 98 -3.43 -19.14 -3.55
CA TYR A 98 -3.16 -19.28 -2.12
C TYR A 98 -4.43 -19.23 -1.24
N ALA A 99 -5.54 -18.75 -1.79
CA ALA A 99 -6.81 -18.82 -1.10
C ALA A 99 -7.28 -20.28 -0.86
N ALA A 100 -7.00 -21.20 -1.81
CA ALA A 100 -7.35 -22.61 -1.71
C ALA A 100 -6.27 -23.46 -1.04
N VAL A 101 -5.00 -23.01 -1.01
CA VAL A 101 -3.86 -23.80 -0.55
C VAL A 101 -3.57 -23.53 0.92
N ASN A 102 -4.07 -24.43 1.79
CA ASN A 102 -3.63 -24.44 3.19
C ASN A 102 -4.09 -25.72 3.88
N LYS A 103 -3.24 -26.32 4.75
CA LYS A 103 -3.62 -27.41 5.66
C LYS A 103 -4.74 -26.99 6.62
N SER A 104 -4.85 -25.72 6.94
CA SER A 104 -5.92 -25.14 7.76
C SER A 104 -7.24 -24.87 7.01
N GLY A 105 -7.36 -25.20 5.72
CA GLY A 105 -8.62 -25.08 4.95
C GLY A 105 -8.75 -23.83 4.12
N GLY A 106 -7.64 -23.12 3.86
CA GLY A 106 -7.57 -21.95 2.98
C GLY A 106 -7.25 -20.65 3.70
N LEU A 107 -7.14 -19.57 2.91
CA LEU A 107 -6.92 -18.20 3.36
C LEU A 107 -8.00 -17.27 2.81
N ILE A 108 -8.30 -16.21 3.53
CA ILE A 108 -9.05 -15.07 3.01
C ILE A 108 -8.00 -14.04 2.56
N LEU A 109 -7.97 -13.70 1.26
CA LEU A 109 -7.07 -12.69 0.72
C LEU A 109 -7.89 -11.42 0.47
N VAL A 110 -7.48 -10.31 1.07
CA VAL A 110 -8.20 -9.02 1.02
C VAL A 110 -7.33 -7.98 0.32
N MET A 111 -7.81 -7.41 -0.76
CA MET A 111 -7.10 -6.44 -1.60
C MET A 111 -7.82 -5.08 -1.52
N PRO A 112 -7.46 -4.20 -0.57
CA PRO A 112 -8.13 -2.92 -0.40
C PRO A 112 -7.70 -1.87 -1.42
N GLU A 113 -8.61 -0.95 -1.75
CA GLU A 113 -8.24 0.30 -2.39
C GLU A 113 -7.49 1.19 -1.40
N GLY A 114 -6.35 1.70 -1.81
CA GLY A 114 -5.51 2.57 -0.99
C GLY A 114 -5.14 3.87 -1.69
N GLU A 115 -5.54 4.04 -2.96
CA GLU A 115 -5.14 5.17 -3.79
C GLU A 115 -3.62 5.43 -3.73
N PHE A 116 -3.18 6.66 -3.91
CA PHE A 116 -1.78 7.03 -3.68
C PHE A 116 -1.62 7.68 -2.30
N SER A 117 -1.83 6.91 -1.25
CA SER A 117 -1.86 7.41 0.14
C SER A 117 -0.69 6.92 1.00
N TYR A 118 0.09 5.95 0.51
CA TYR A 118 1.01 5.18 1.36
C TYR A 118 0.30 4.53 2.55
N TYR A 119 -1.03 4.40 2.48
CA TYR A 119 -1.88 3.91 3.58
C TYR A 119 -1.63 4.66 4.89
N MET A 120 -1.42 5.98 4.80
CA MET A 120 -1.11 6.86 5.92
C MET A 120 -2.30 7.77 6.24
N ASN A 121 -2.42 8.18 7.50
CA ASN A 121 -3.18 9.36 7.83
C ASN A 121 -2.39 10.58 7.38
N ALA A 122 -2.90 11.30 6.38
CA ALA A 122 -2.13 12.34 5.70
C ALA A 122 -1.94 13.58 6.57
N ALA A 123 -0.70 14.01 6.73
CA ALA A 123 -0.35 15.18 7.56
C ALA A 123 -0.94 16.50 7.05
N GLY A 124 -1.07 16.65 5.73
CA GLY A 124 -1.58 17.86 5.07
C GLY A 124 -3.05 17.77 4.63
N LYS A 125 -3.73 16.67 4.92
CA LYS A 125 -5.12 16.40 4.58
C LYS A 125 -5.77 15.56 5.68
N PRO A 126 -6.26 16.19 6.77
CA PRO A 126 -6.78 15.48 7.95
C PRO A 126 -7.95 14.53 7.67
N GLU A 127 -8.66 14.74 6.56
CA GLU A 127 -9.75 13.88 6.08
C GLU A 127 -9.25 12.58 5.42
N ASP A 128 -8.01 12.54 4.91
CA ASP A 128 -7.40 11.37 4.27
C ASP A 128 -6.75 10.45 5.34
N LYS A 129 -7.58 9.68 6.05
CA LYS A 129 -7.17 8.80 7.18
C LYS A 129 -7.05 7.35 6.73
N TYR A 130 -6.17 7.07 5.76
CA TYR A 130 -6.03 5.73 5.18
C TYR A 130 -5.44 4.69 6.13
N GLU A 131 -4.66 5.09 7.13
CA GLU A 131 -4.18 4.17 8.16
C GLU A 131 -5.34 3.72 9.05
N ASP A 132 -6.17 4.65 9.52
CA ASP A 132 -7.35 4.33 10.35
C ASP A 132 -8.37 3.50 9.54
N TYR A 133 -8.58 3.84 8.26
CA TYR A 133 -9.39 3.03 7.36
C TYR A 133 -8.87 1.59 7.28
N LEU A 134 -7.58 1.39 7.03
CA LEU A 134 -6.98 0.07 6.89
C LEU A 134 -7.03 -0.73 8.19
N THR A 135 -6.66 -0.10 9.32
CA THR A 135 -6.45 -0.80 10.59
C THR A 135 -7.69 -0.95 11.44
N ASN A 136 -8.69 -0.11 11.24
CA ASN A 136 -9.93 -0.13 12.02
C ASN A 136 -11.12 -0.55 11.15
N ASP A 137 -11.47 0.25 10.12
CA ASP A 137 -12.71 0.05 9.37
C ASP A 137 -12.67 -1.22 8.51
N LEU A 138 -11.60 -1.41 7.73
CA LEU A 138 -11.46 -2.57 6.85
C LEU A 138 -11.34 -3.89 7.62
N ILE A 139 -10.52 -3.94 8.66
CA ILE A 139 -10.37 -5.15 9.49
C ILE A 139 -11.72 -5.51 10.11
N ALA A 140 -12.44 -4.55 10.67
CA ALA A 140 -13.75 -4.78 11.28
C ALA A 140 -14.79 -5.25 10.26
N ASP A 141 -14.85 -4.65 9.06
CA ASP A 141 -15.79 -5.04 8.00
C ASP A 141 -15.52 -6.47 7.50
N VAL A 142 -14.24 -6.81 7.26
CA VAL A 142 -13.82 -8.15 6.84
C VAL A 142 -14.19 -9.21 7.90
N GLU A 143 -13.92 -8.95 9.16
CA GLU A 143 -14.21 -9.88 10.26
C GLU A 143 -15.71 -10.04 10.54
N ALA A 144 -16.52 -9.03 10.22
CA ALA A 144 -17.97 -9.07 10.33
C ALA A 144 -18.63 -9.85 9.16
N ARG A 145 -18.08 -9.73 7.95
CA ARG A 145 -18.69 -10.30 6.73
C ARG A 145 -18.22 -11.73 6.42
N PHE A 146 -16.99 -12.05 6.76
CA PHE A 146 -16.35 -13.32 6.36
C PHE A 146 -16.03 -14.19 7.58
N PRO A 147 -15.83 -15.50 7.39
CA PRO A 147 -15.40 -16.40 8.46
C PRO A 147 -13.93 -16.20 8.81
N ALA A 148 -13.54 -14.96 9.10
CA ALA A 148 -12.19 -14.57 9.46
C ALA A 148 -11.85 -14.92 10.92
N ALA A 149 -10.62 -15.39 11.16
CA ALA A 149 -10.09 -15.53 12.51
C ALA A 149 -9.61 -14.15 12.98
N GLY A 150 -10.34 -13.53 13.90
CA GLY A 150 -10.19 -12.14 14.33
C GLY A 150 -9.07 -11.89 15.34
N ASN A 151 -7.92 -12.57 15.23
CA ASN A 151 -6.78 -12.39 16.13
C ASN A 151 -5.48 -12.15 15.37
N ARG A 152 -4.47 -11.60 16.05
CA ARG A 152 -3.17 -11.25 15.51
C ARG A 152 -2.48 -12.44 14.83
N GLU A 153 -2.53 -13.61 15.46
CA GLU A 153 -1.84 -14.83 15.02
C GLU A 153 -2.33 -15.32 13.65
N ASN A 154 -3.56 -14.97 13.29
CA ASN A 154 -4.21 -15.33 12.03
C ASN A 154 -4.33 -14.14 11.05
N ARG A 155 -3.67 -13.00 11.33
CA ARG A 155 -3.61 -11.88 10.39
C ARG A 155 -2.21 -11.68 9.85
N ALA A 156 -2.12 -11.54 8.53
CA ALA A 156 -0.91 -11.12 7.83
C ALA A 156 -1.20 -9.92 6.93
N ILE A 157 -0.15 -9.16 6.64
CA ILE A 157 -0.21 -8.06 5.68
C ILE A 157 0.97 -8.18 4.73
N ILE A 158 0.70 -8.12 3.43
CA ILE A 158 1.73 -8.18 2.38
C ILE A 158 1.51 -6.98 1.47
N GLY A 159 2.57 -6.28 1.12
CA GLY A 159 2.46 -5.13 0.23
C GLY A 159 3.60 -5.00 -0.75
N ILE A 160 3.32 -4.34 -1.88
CA ILE A 160 4.27 -4.06 -2.94
C ILE A 160 4.61 -2.58 -2.93
N SER A 161 5.89 -2.21 -3.03
CA SER A 161 6.36 -0.83 -3.21
C SER A 161 5.78 0.11 -2.13
N MET A 162 4.83 0.98 -2.46
CA MET A 162 4.05 1.80 -1.53
C MET A 162 3.37 0.96 -0.44
N GLY A 163 2.69 -0.13 -0.84
CA GLY A 163 2.06 -1.06 0.10
C GLY A 163 3.07 -1.80 0.97
N GLY A 164 4.26 -2.12 0.45
CA GLY A 164 5.35 -2.71 1.21
C GLY A 164 5.90 -1.77 2.29
N PHE A 165 6.01 -0.48 1.98
CA PHE A 165 6.30 0.55 2.98
C PHE A 165 5.26 0.54 4.10
N ALA A 166 3.96 0.57 3.73
CA ALA A 166 2.87 0.59 4.70
C ALA A 166 2.88 -0.66 5.60
N ALA A 167 3.10 -1.84 5.04
CA ALA A 167 3.19 -3.08 5.78
C ALA A 167 4.31 -3.04 6.84
N ILE A 168 5.52 -2.60 6.47
CA ILE A 168 6.65 -2.46 7.41
C ILE A 168 6.36 -1.39 8.47
N LYS A 169 5.84 -0.22 8.07
CA LYS A 169 5.50 0.86 9.01
C LYS A 169 4.51 0.37 10.05
N LEU A 170 3.45 -0.34 9.64
CA LEU A 170 2.46 -0.92 10.55
C LEU A 170 3.07 -2.00 11.45
N ALA A 171 3.92 -2.88 10.93
CA ALA A 171 4.63 -3.88 11.73
C ALA A 171 5.38 -3.26 12.91
N LEU A 172 6.02 -2.11 12.70
CA LEU A 172 6.84 -1.44 13.69
C LEU A 172 6.05 -0.52 14.64
N SER A 173 4.93 0.05 14.17
CA SER A 173 4.13 1.00 14.95
C SER A 173 2.87 0.41 15.59
N ARG A 174 2.36 -0.70 15.05
CA ARG A 174 1.13 -1.39 15.47
C ARG A 174 1.37 -2.91 15.49
N PRO A 175 2.36 -3.41 16.26
CA PRO A 175 2.77 -4.82 16.24
C PRO A 175 1.67 -5.78 16.72
N GLU A 176 0.64 -5.27 17.38
CA GLU A 176 -0.51 -6.04 17.87
C GLU A 176 -1.48 -6.47 16.74
N LEU A 177 -1.37 -5.90 15.54
CA LEU A 177 -2.36 -6.14 14.47
C LEU A 177 -2.07 -7.40 13.67
N PHE A 178 -0.80 -7.70 13.39
CA PHE A 178 -0.38 -8.75 12.47
C PHE A 178 0.70 -9.62 13.09
N SER A 179 0.76 -10.91 12.70
CA SER A 179 1.83 -11.82 13.09
C SER A 179 2.92 -11.96 12.01
N PHE A 180 2.55 -11.73 10.74
CA PHE A 180 3.44 -11.80 9.59
C PHE A 180 3.29 -10.57 8.70
N VAL A 181 4.43 -10.09 8.19
CA VAL A 181 4.50 -8.95 7.28
C VAL A 181 5.39 -9.29 6.09
N GLY A 182 4.82 -9.24 4.88
CA GLY A 182 5.53 -9.34 3.62
C GLY A 182 5.70 -7.96 2.98
N ALA A 183 6.92 -7.62 2.57
CA ALA A 183 7.22 -6.36 1.89
C ALA A 183 8.03 -6.63 0.62
N ILE A 184 7.36 -6.53 -0.52
CA ILE A 184 7.93 -6.78 -1.84
C ILE A 184 8.39 -5.45 -2.43
N SER A 185 9.69 -5.30 -2.66
CA SER A 185 10.31 -4.07 -3.20
C SER A 185 9.81 -2.79 -2.48
N PRO A 186 9.78 -2.72 -1.13
CA PRO A 186 9.16 -1.62 -0.43
C PRO A 186 9.86 -0.29 -0.69
N ALA A 187 9.08 0.78 -0.85
CA ALA A 187 9.56 2.15 -0.97
C ALA A 187 10.07 2.68 0.39
N ILE A 188 11.01 1.95 1.00
CA ILE A 188 11.42 2.08 2.41
C ILE A 188 12.06 3.44 2.72
N ASP A 189 12.64 4.10 1.72
CA ASP A 189 13.34 5.38 1.83
C ASP A 189 12.44 6.61 1.61
N VAL A 190 11.14 6.42 1.42
CA VAL A 190 10.23 7.51 1.01
C VAL A 190 10.26 8.70 1.97
N CYS A 191 10.45 8.46 3.26
CA CYS A 191 10.55 9.51 4.27
C CYS A 191 11.86 10.31 4.19
N GLU A 192 12.90 9.79 3.55
CA GLU A 192 14.19 10.47 3.34
C GLU A 192 14.22 11.29 2.03
N ARG A 193 13.27 11.06 1.10
CA ARG A 193 13.24 11.71 -0.22
C ARG A 193 13.08 13.22 -0.10
N ARG A 194 14.00 13.94 -0.74
CA ARG A 194 14.03 15.39 -0.78
C ARG A 194 13.46 15.94 -2.08
N PHE A 195 13.29 17.26 -2.14
CA PHE A 195 12.85 17.95 -3.34
C PHE A 195 13.73 17.61 -4.55
N ASN A 196 13.09 17.30 -5.68
CA ASN A 196 13.74 17.05 -6.95
C ASN A 196 12.92 17.73 -8.05
N LEU A 197 13.55 18.63 -8.81
CA LEU A 197 12.92 19.38 -9.90
C LEU A 197 12.29 18.48 -10.97
N ARG A 198 12.85 17.28 -11.20
CA ARG A 198 12.32 16.32 -12.19
C ARG A 198 11.09 15.56 -11.67
N ARG A 199 10.79 15.64 -10.37
CA ARG A 199 9.71 14.93 -9.68
C ARG A 199 8.90 15.85 -8.77
N THR A 200 8.63 17.06 -9.22
CA THR A 200 7.91 18.09 -8.43
C THR A 200 6.53 17.61 -7.98
N GLY A 201 5.77 16.94 -8.87
CA GLY A 201 4.44 16.40 -8.54
C GLY A 201 4.50 15.32 -7.45
N GLU A 202 5.46 14.40 -7.53
CA GLU A 202 5.69 13.39 -6.49
C GLU A 202 6.05 14.06 -5.15
N TRP A 203 6.93 15.06 -5.18
CA TRP A 203 7.35 15.78 -3.97
C TRP A 203 6.17 16.45 -3.25
N TRP A 204 5.26 17.11 -4.01
CA TRP A 204 4.07 17.72 -3.42
C TRP A 204 3.14 16.67 -2.81
N ARG A 205 2.92 15.54 -3.49
CA ARG A 205 2.12 14.42 -2.96
C ARG A 205 2.72 13.87 -1.67
N LEU A 206 4.03 13.61 -1.64
CA LEU A 206 4.72 13.13 -0.44
C LEU A 206 4.68 14.15 0.71
N ARG A 207 4.78 15.45 0.39
CA ARG A 207 4.64 16.50 1.40
C ARG A 207 3.23 16.54 2.00
N THR A 208 2.20 16.33 1.20
CA THR A 208 0.81 16.24 1.68
C THR A 208 0.62 15.02 2.58
N ILE A 209 1.16 13.87 2.19
CA ILE A 209 0.99 12.61 2.95
C ILE A 209 1.82 12.64 4.24
N PHE A 210 3.10 12.92 4.14
CA PHE A 210 4.06 12.75 5.24
C PHE A 210 4.38 14.06 5.98
N GLY A 211 4.02 15.22 5.44
CA GLY A 211 4.50 16.52 5.91
C GLY A 211 5.84 16.92 5.29
N SER A 212 6.39 18.04 5.77
CA SER A 212 7.69 18.55 5.32
C SER A 212 8.82 17.60 5.73
N VAL A 213 9.94 17.63 4.99
CA VAL A 213 11.16 16.93 5.40
C VAL A 213 11.58 17.41 6.79
N GLY A 214 11.81 16.46 7.70
CA GLY A 214 12.16 16.77 9.10
C GLY A 214 10.97 17.11 10.02
N SER A 215 9.73 17.10 9.51
CA SER A 215 8.55 17.25 10.38
C SER A 215 8.37 16.03 11.28
N GLU A 216 7.70 16.22 12.40
CA GLU A 216 7.38 15.16 13.35
C GLU A 216 6.55 14.04 12.71
N SER A 217 5.53 14.40 11.91
CA SER A 217 4.69 13.43 11.18
C SER A 217 5.52 12.54 10.25
N ARG A 218 6.45 13.14 9.49
CA ARG A 218 7.33 12.40 8.58
C ARG A 218 8.33 11.52 9.32
N THR A 219 8.85 12.00 10.43
CA THR A 219 9.78 11.25 11.29
C THR A 219 9.08 10.07 11.96
N LYS A 220 7.86 10.24 12.45
CA LYS A 220 7.03 9.16 13.03
C LYS A 220 6.61 8.09 12.02
N ALA A 221 6.59 8.42 10.73
CA ALA A 221 6.29 7.49 9.66
C ALA A 221 7.51 6.72 9.14
N ASP A 222 8.73 7.18 9.47
CA ASP A 222 9.98 6.64 8.91
C ASP A 222 10.32 5.27 9.50
N PRO A 223 10.36 4.19 8.68
CA PRO A 223 10.70 2.84 9.14
C PRO A 223 12.09 2.75 9.78
N PHE A 224 13.06 3.54 9.31
CA PHE A 224 14.39 3.58 9.91
C PHE A 224 14.38 4.16 11.33
N VAL A 225 13.51 5.14 11.58
CA VAL A 225 13.32 5.71 12.92
C VAL A 225 12.54 4.75 13.80
N LEU A 226 11.44 4.21 13.30
CA LEU A 226 10.60 3.26 14.03
C LEU A 226 11.39 2.02 14.47
N ALA A 227 12.21 1.45 13.59
CA ALA A 227 13.03 0.27 13.90
C ALA A 227 14.08 0.53 15.00
N LYS A 228 14.42 1.78 15.32
CA LYS A 228 15.31 2.10 16.45
C LYS A 228 14.63 1.94 17.80
N SER A 229 13.33 2.17 17.88
CA SER A 229 12.55 2.17 19.13
C SER A 229 11.64 0.93 19.27
N ALA A 230 11.26 0.29 18.17
CA ALA A 230 10.41 -0.89 18.20
C ALA A 230 11.08 -2.05 18.97
N SER A 231 10.25 -2.84 19.66
CA SER A 231 10.68 -4.07 20.33
C SER A 231 10.76 -5.22 19.31
N PRO A 232 11.94 -5.83 19.09
CA PRO A 232 12.04 -6.97 18.18
C PRO A 232 11.13 -8.14 18.57
N ALA A 233 10.98 -8.40 19.86
CA ALA A 233 10.15 -9.51 20.37
C ALA A 233 8.65 -9.29 20.16
N ALA A 234 8.18 -8.04 20.09
CA ALA A 234 6.78 -7.71 19.84
C ALA A 234 6.46 -7.56 18.34
N THR A 235 7.48 -7.26 17.52
CA THR A 235 7.32 -7.03 16.09
C THR A 235 6.96 -8.35 15.37
N PRO A 236 6.04 -8.32 14.37
CA PRO A 236 5.74 -9.47 13.53
C PRO A 236 6.99 -10.04 12.83
N TYR A 237 6.89 -11.28 12.35
CA TYR A 237 7.90 -11.80 11.45
C TYR A 237 7.91 -11.00 10.13
N LEU A 238 9.08 -10.56 9.69
CA LEU A 238 9.24 -9.70 8.52
C LEU A 238 9.86 -10.48 7.35
N TYR A 239 9.17 -10.52 6.21
CA TYR A 239 9.70 -11.03 4.95
C TYR A 239 9.89 -9.85 3.97
N LEU A 240 11.10 -9.61 3.55
CA LEU A 240 11.45 -8.51 2.65
C LEU A 240 12.08 -9.03 1.36
N THR A 241 11.75 -8.38 0.24
CA THR A 241 12.43 -8.64 -1.04
C THR A 241 12.79 -7.34 -1.75
N ALA A 242 13.72 -7.42 -2.70
CA ALA A 242 14.08 -6.34 -3.63
C ALA A 242 14.66 -6.90 -4.91
N GLY A 243 14.33 -6.28 -6.05
CA GLY A 243 15.00 -6.53 -7.33
C GLY A 243 16.43 -5.99 -7.33
N GLU A 244 17.36 -6.69 -7.98
CA GLU A 244 18.78 -6.29 -7.99
C GLU A 244 19.05 -5.08 -8.90
N GLU A 245 18.14 -4.80 -9.83
CA GLU A 245 18.26 -3.69 -10.80
C GLU A 245 17.41 -2.47 -10.39
N GLU A 246 16.69 -2.53 -9.27
CA GLU A 246 15.85 -1.42 -8.83
C GLU A 246 16.61 -0.40 -7.96
N ALA A 247 16.20 0.87 -8.05
CA ALA A 247 16.76 1.94 -7.23
C ALA A 247 16.53 1.76 -5.72
N LEU A 248 15.54 0.93 -5.35
CA LEU A 248 15.19 0.64 -3.97
C LEU A 248 16.05 -0.46 -3.33
N LEU A 249 16.91 -1.15 -4.09
CA LEU A 249 17.79 -2.20 -3.55
C LEU A 249 18.69 -1.69 -2.43
N ALA A 250 19.40 -0.59 -2.67
CA ALA A 250 20.35 -0.04 -1.69
C ALA A 250 19.68 0.40 -0.37
N PRO A 251 18.56 1.17 -0.37
CA PRO A 251 17.85 1.46 0.87
C PRO A 251 17.27 0.22 1.55
N ASN A 252 16.78 -0.78 0.81
CA ASN A 252 16.29 -2.02 1.40
C ASN A 252 17.40 -2.86 2.05
N LYS A 253 18.58 -2.96 1.42
CA LYS A 253 19.76 -3.59 2.05
C LYS A 253 20.17 -2.88 3.34
N ARG A 254 20.15 -1.53 3.35
CA ARG A 254 20.43 -0.73 4.54
C ARG A 254 19.44 -1.00 5.66
N PHE A 255 18.14 -1.09 5.33
CA PHE A 255 17.10 -1.40 6.31
C PHE A 255 17.23 -2.82 6.87
N ALA A 256 17.47 -3.82 6.01
CA ALA A 256 17.72 -5.20 6.43
C ALA A 256 18.94 -5.31 7.37
N ALA A 257 20.02 -4.57 7.10
CA ALA A 257 21.18 -4.50 8.00
C ALA A 257 20.81 -3.90 9.36
N GLN A 258 19.96 -2.89 9.42
CA GLN A 258 19.47 -2.33 10.68
C GLN A 258 18.60 -3.33 11.45
N LEU A 259 17.69 -4.07 10.77
CA LEU A 259 16.89 -5.12 11.39
C LEU A 259 17.79 -6.19 12.01
N LYS A 260 18.82 -6.64 11.28
CA LYS A 260 19.82 -7.59 11.79
C LYS A 260 20.52 -7.08 13.05
N GLN A 261 21.02 -5.84 13.00
CA GLN A 261 21.72 -5.23 14.12
C GLN A 261 20.84 -5.12 15.38
N ARG A 262 19.53 -4.91 15.19
CA ARG A 262 18.55 -4.79 16.27
C ARG A 262 18.00 -6.13 16.75
N GLY A 263 18.29 -7.24 16.08
CA GLY A 263 17.83 -8.58 16.46
C GLY A 263 16.36 -8.86 16.11
N PHE A 264 15.81 -8.22 15.07
CA PHE A 264 14.48 -8.55 14.56
C PHE A 264 14.45 -9.94 13.90
N ALA A 265 13.33 -10.63 13.99
CA ALA A 265 13.07 -11.83 13.22
C ALA A 265 12.67 -11.45 11.79
N TYR A 266 13.54 -11.72 10.82
CA TYR A 266 13.28 -11.35 9.44
C TYR A 266 14.00 -12.23 8.42
N GLU A 267 13.52 -12.19 7.18
CA GLU A 267 14.20 -12.65 5.98
C GLU A 267 14.39 -11.46 5.02
N PHE A 268 15.45 -11.46 4.24
CA PHE A 268 15.66 -10.52 3.14
C PHE A 268 16.23 -11.25 1.93
N HIS A 269 15.50 -11.21 0.82
CA HIS A 269 15.85 -11.89 -0.42
C HIS A 269 16.02 -10.89 -1.56
N THR A 270 16.95 -11.16 -2.45
CA THR A 270 17.11 -10.41 -3.70
C THR A 270 17.10 -11.37 -4.88
N ARG A 271 16.71 -10.85 -6.05
CA ARG A 271 16.79 -11.58 -7.31
C ARG A 271 17.01 -10.60 -8.47
N PRO A 272 17.56 -11.05 -9.60
CA PRO A 272 17.66 -10.23 -10.81
C PRO A 272 16.29 -9.70 -11.22
N GLY A 273 16.20 -8.41 -11.56
CA GLY A 273 14.98 -7.76 -12.03
C GLY A 273 14.78 -6.35 -11.47
N GLY A 274 13.81 -5.64 -12.05
CA GLY A 274 13.51 -4.25 -11.78
C GLY A 274 12.34 -4.02 -10.83
N HIS A 275 11.71 -2.83 -10.93
CA HIS A 275 10.59 -2.41 -10.08
C HIS A 275 9.27 -2.48 -10.86
N ASP A 276 8.82 -3.68 -11.20
CA ASP A 276 7.63 -3.92 -12.00
C ASP A 276 6.89 -5.22 -11.62
N TRP A 277 5.69 -5.39 -12.18
CA TRP A 277 4.84 -6.54 -11.85
C TRP A 277 5.40 -7.89 -12.29
N GLY A 278 6.20 -7.94 -13.35
CA GLY A 278 6.85 -9.19 -13.76
C GLY A 278 7.80 -9.71 -12.69
N GLU A 279 8.56 -8.80 -12.10
CA GLU A 279 9.47 -9.12 -11.00
C GLU A 279 8.72 -9.41 -9.71
N TRP A 280 7.70 -8.62 -9.37
CA TRP A 280 6.94 -8.83 -8.14
C TRP A 280 6.16 -10.15 -8.15
N ASP A 281 5.53 -10.51 -9.28
CA ASP A 281 4.83 -11.80 -9.42
C ASP A 281 5.78 -12.98 -9.16
N ALA A 282 7.01 -12.88 -9.61
CA ALA A 282 8.03 -13.88 -9.38
C ALA A 282 8.58 -13.93 -7.93
N GLN A 283 8.38 -12.87 -7.13
CA GLN A 283 8.76 -12.84 -5.70
C GLN A 283 7.62 -13.31 -4.75
N ILE A 284 6.37 -13.24 -5.22
CA ILE A 284 5.18 -13.61 -4.44
C ILE A 284 5.23 -15.04 -3.90
N PRO A 285 5.60 -16.08 -4.68
CA PRO A 285 5.64 -17.44 -4.18
C PRO A 285 6.49 -17.64 -2.92
N GLY A 286 7.70 -17.08 -2.88
CA GLY A 286 8.58 -17.17 -1.71
C GLY A 286 7.98 -16.48 -0.48
N CYS A 287 7.30 -15.35 -0.67
CA CYS A 287 6.61 -14.65 0.43
C CYS A 287 5.46 -15.49 1.00
N PHE A 288 4.65 -16.11 0.15
CA PHE A 288 3.55 -16.97 0.61
C PHE A 288 4.05 -18.29 1.21
N GLU A 289 5.16 -18.85 0.74
CA GLU A 289 5.79 -20.02 1.35
C GLU A 289 6.22 -19.71 2.79
N SER A 290 6.90 -18.59 3.00
CA SER A 290 7.30 -18.12 4.34
C SER A 290 6.08 -17.85 5.23
N LEU A 291 5.03 -17.19 4.70
CA LEU A 291 3.78 -16.96 5.42
C LEU A 291 3.12 -18.27 5.87
N LEU A 292 2.94 -19.23 4.96
CA LEU A 292 2.30 -20.50 5.26
C LEU A 292 3.10 -21.32 6.29
N LYS A 293 4.43 -21.30 6.21
CA LYS A 293 5.30 -21.89 7.22
C LYS A 293 5.10 -21.22 8.59
N HIS A 294 5.02 -19.89 8.62
CA HIS A 294 4.78 -19.13 9.84
C HIS A 294 3.45 -19.48 10.49
N PHE A 295 2.34 -19.48 9.73
CA PHE A 295 1.01 -19.86 10.24
C PHE A 295 0.96 -21.32 10.74
N ASN A 296 1.64 -22.26 10.08
CA ASN A 296 1.67 -23.66 10.49
C ASN A 296 2.49 -23.89 11.79
N GLN A 297 3.40 -23.01 12.14
CA GLN A 297 4.19 -23.09 13.38
C GLN A 297 3.43 -22.53 14.60
N GLN A 298 2.36 -21.78 14.38
CA GLN A 298 1.54 -21.18 15.44
C GLN A 298 0.31 -22.02 15.82
N GLN A 299 0.02 -23.08 15.04
CA GLN A 299 -1.03 -24.07 15.32
C GLN A 299 -0.49 -25.25 16.11
#